data_9ef1d187a1efa474566985f39f69bf17
#
_entry.id   9ef1d187a1efa474566985f39f69bf17
#
_cell.length_a   1.000
_cell.length_b   1.000
_cell.length_c   1.000
_cell.angle_alpha   90.00
_cell.angle_beta   90.00
_cell.angle_gamma   90.00
#
_symmetry.space_group_name_H-M   'P 1'
#
loop_
_entity.id
_entity.type
_entity.pdbx_description
1 polymer ?
#
loop_
_entity_poly.entity_id
_entity_poly.type
_entity_poly.pdbx_seq_one_letter_code
_entity_poly.pdbx_strand_id
1 'polypeptide(L)'
;MKLMMIAMVTAVGLTAAGLAQAQDGAALAQKSGCMTCHAVDTKKMGPSFKDAAAKFKGKSDADVVAAIKASKPHASSKASDADLQALGKWILTL
;
A
#
# COMPACT_ATOMS: atom_id res chain seq x y z
N MET A 1 44.77 -19.76 -26.30
CA MET A 1 43.47 -19.37 -26.82
C MET A 1 42.54 -19.22 -25.67
N LYS A 2 42.30 -18.04 -25.33
CA LYS A 2 41.55 -17.80 -24.09
C LYS A 2 40.17 -17.28 -24.42
N LEU A 3 39.18 -18.08 -24.10
CA LEU A 3 37.81 -17.65 -24.15
C LEU A 3 37.54 -16.77 -22.94
N MET A 4 37.28 -15.53 -23.19
CA MET A 4 36.72 -14.67 -22.16
C MET A 4 35.22 -14.85 -22.15
N MET A 5 34.73 -15.52 -21.14
CA MET A 5 33.33 -15.50 -20.84
C MET A 5 33.00 -14.18 -20.12
N ILE A 6 32.34 -13.35 -20.84
CA ILE A 6 31.75 -12.14 -20.24
C ILE A 6 30.45 -12.59 -19.61
N ALA A 7 30.44 -12.64 -18.32
CA ALA A 7 29.21 -12.84 -17.56
C ALA A 7 28.38 -11.56 -17.65
N MET A 8 27.35 -11.58 -18.47
CA MET A 8 26.31 -10.56 -18.41
C MET A 8 25.47 -10.80 -17.18
N VAL A 9 25.74 -10.06 -16.16
CA VAL A 9 24.81 -9.93 -15.05
C VAL A 9 23.74 -8.97 -15.49
N THR A 10 22.64 -9.51 -15.94
CA THR A 10 21.45 -8.72 -16.19
C THR A 10 20.81 -8.40 -14.86
N ALA A 11 20.93 -7.18 -14.42
CA ALA A 11 20.22 -6.66 -13.29
C ALA A 11 18.73 -6.49 -13.68
N VAL A 12 17.97 -7.55 -13.53
CA VAL A 12 16.52 -7.51 -13.67
C VAL A 12 15.95 -7.64 -12.27
N GLY A 13 15.76 -6.53 -11.59
CA GLY A 13 15.29 -6.62 -10.21
C GLY A 13 14.45 -5.47 -9.71
N LEU A 14 14.40 -4.33 -10.40
CA LEU A 14 13.80 -3.13 -9.81
C LEU A 14 12.34 -2.86 -10.20
N THR A 15 11.81 -3.46 -11.24
CA THR A 15 10.45 -3.19 -11.70
C THR A 15 9.38 -4.09 -11.09
N ALA A 16 9.77 -5.28 -10.60
CA ALA A 16 8.82 -6.22 -10.01
C ALA A 16 8.44 -5.85 -8.56
N ALA A 17 9.31 -5.15 -7.83
CA ALA A 17 9.08 -4.82 -6.42
C ALA A 17 7.92 -3.83 -6.23
N GLY A 18 7.74 -2.84 -7.11
CA GLY A 18 6.66 -1.86 -7.03
C GLY A 18 5.28 -2.47 -7.29
N LEU A 19 5.18 -3.37 -8.27
CA LEU A 19 3.94 -4.07 -8.59
C LEU A 19 3.54 -5.05 -7.50
N ALA A 20 4.51 -5.77 -6.91
CA ALA A 20 4.27 -6.67 -5.80
C ALA A 20 3.75 -5.91 -4.57
N GLN A 21 4.31 -4.75 -4.26
CA GLN A 21 3.84 -3.92 -3.14
C GLN A 21 2.42 -3.40 -3.36
N ALA A 22 2.06 -3.01 -4.57
CA ALA A 22 0.70 -2.55 -4.89
C ALA A 22 -0.31 -3.68 -4.74
N GLN A 23 0.03 -4.90 -5.18
CA GLN A 23 -0.82 -6.08 -5.03
C GLN A 23 -0.93 -6.50 -3.56
N ASP A 24 0.17 -6.47 -2.82
CA ASP A 24 0.20 -6.81 -1.40
C ASP A 24 -0.63 -5.81 -0.60
N GLY A 25 -0.60 -4.54 -0.94
CA GLY A 25 -1.40 -3.52 -0.28
C GLY A 25 -2.89 -3.74 -0.45
N ALA A 26 -3.34 -4.05 -1.65
CA ALA A 26 -4.75 -4.37 -1.92
C ALA A 26 -5.19 -5.64 -1.19
N ALA A 27 -4.38 -6.69 -1.23
CA ALA A 27 -4.65 -7.94 -0.53
C ALA A 27 -4.68 -7.73 0.99
N LEU A 28 -3.76 -6.92 1.51
CA LEU A 28 -3.70 -6.59 2.93
C LEU A 28 -4.91 -5.79 3.37
N ALA A 29 -5.37 -4.84 2.57
CA ALA A 29 -6.59 -4.08 2.83
C ALA A 29 -7.80 -4.99 2.91
N GLN A 30 -7.90 -5.96 2.01
CA GLN A 30 -8.97 -6.94 2.00
C GLN A 30 -8.91 -7.84 3.25
N LYS A 31 -7.74 -8.35 3.57
CA LYS A 31 -7.52 -9.21 4.74
C LYS A 31 -7.81 -8.49 6.05
N SER A 32 -7.51 -7.20 6.11
CA SER A 32 -7.68 -6.38 7.31
C SER A 32 -9.11 -5.85 7.48
N GLY A 33 -10.01 -6.16 6.56
CA GLY A 33 -11.41 -5.74 6.62
C GLY A 33 -11.67 -4.32 6.13
N CYS A 34 -10.70 -3.67 5.52
CA CYS A 34 -10.85 -2.30 5.02
C CYS A 34 -11.90 -2.20 3.91
N MET A 35 -12.02 -3.24 3.08
CA MET A 35 -12.94 -3.27 1.95
C MET A 35 -14.41 -3.34 2.33
N THR A 36 -14.72 -3.57 3.60
CA THR A 36 -16.10 -3.51 4.10
C THR A 36 -16.66 -2.09 4.00
N CYS A 37 -15.84 -1.09 4.27
CA CYS A 37 -16.24 0.32 4.31
C CYS A 37 -15.58 1.16 3.22
N HIS A 38 -14.58 0.65 2.54
CA HIS A 38 -13.83 1.34 1.50
C HIS A 38 -13.76 0.52 0.22
N ALA A 39 -13.63 1.19 -0.89
CA ALA A 39 -13.26 0.61 -2.18
C ALA A 39 -12.15 1.46 -2.79
N VAL A 40 -11.46 0.93 -3.81
CA VAL A 40 -10.35 1.66 -4.44
C VAL A 40 -10.85 2.93 -5.12
N ASP A 41 -11.92 2.82 -5.90
CA ASP A 41 -12.42 3.88 -6.77
C ASP A 41 -13.76 4.46 -6.34
N THR A 42 -14.48 3.80 -5.46
CA THR A 42 -15.86 4.12 -5.16
C THR A 42 -16.03 4.45 -3.69
N LYS A 43 -16.78 5.48 -3.40
CA LYS A 43 -17.17 5.81 -2.02
C LYS A 43 -18.18 4.79 -1.52
N LYS A 44 -17.95 4.30 -0.30
CA LYS A 44 -18.89 3.45 0.44
C LYS A 44 -19.24 4.15 1.75
N MET A 45 -19.14 3.46 2.88
CA MET A 45 -19.30 4.08 4.19
C MET A 45 -18.14 5.03 4.50
N GLY A 46 -16.92 4.67 4.07
CA GLY A 46 -15.77 5.54 4.10
C GLY A 46 -15.43 6.07 2.71
N PRO A 47 -14.47 7.02 2.61
CA PRO A 47 -14.02 7.52 1.31
C PRO A 47 -13.34 6.41 0.49
N SER A 48 -13.28 6.58 -0.82
CA SER A 48 -12.46 5.69 -1.65
C SER A 48 -11.00 5.83 -1.30
N PHE A 49 -10.20 4.81 -1.56
CA PHE A 49 -8.76 4.88 -1.32
C PHE A 49 -8.10 5.93 -2.22
N LYS A 50 -8.60 6.15 -3.42
CA LYS A 50 -8.10 7.22 -4.31
C LYS A 50 -8.37 8.60 -3.73
N ASP A 51 -9.52 8.82 -3.14
CA ASP A 51 -9.84 10.10 -2.46
C ASP A 51 -8.94 10.28 -1.23
N ALA A 52 -8.71 9.23 -0.47
CA ALA A 52 -7.76 9.27 0.65
C ALA A 52 -6.35 9.59 0.16
N ALA A 53 -5.91 8.99 -0.92
CA ALA A 53 -4.60 9.27 -1.52
C ALA A 53 -4.48 10.76 -1.92
N ALA A 54 -5.50 11.32 -2.51
CA ALA A 54 -5.53 12.73 -2.88
C ALA A 54 -5.45 13.64 -1.64
N LYS A 55 -6.18 13.29 -0.58
CA LYS A 55 -6.18 14.03 0.69
C LYS A 55 -4.81 14.03 1.36
N PHE A 56 -4.10 12.91 1.30
CA PHE A 56 -2.80 12.75 1.95
C PHE A 56 -1.62 12.96 0.99
N LYS A 57 -1.86 13.49 -0.19
CA LYS A 57 -0.80 13.76 -1.16
C LYS A 57 0.26 14.68 -0.56
N GLY A 58 1.52 14.29 -0.66
CA GLY A 58 2.64 15.02 -0.08
C GLY A 58 2.88 14.75 1.41
N LYS A 59 2.04 13.94 2.05
CA LYS A 59 2.19 13.54 3.44
C LYS A 59 2.86 12.16 3.54
N SER A 60 3.28 11.80 4.73
CA SER A 60 3.96 10.53 4.97
C SER A 60 2.96 9.40 5.25
N ASP A 61 3.43 8.16 5.13
CA ASP A 61 2.67 6.99 5.55
C ASP A 61 2.32 7.05 7.05
N ALA A 62 3.19 7.62 7.87
CA ALA A 62 2.91 7.83 9.30
C ALA A 62 1.70 8.73 9.52
N ASP A 63 1.52 9.76 8.70
CA ASP A 63 0.35 10.63 8.77
C ASP A 63 -0.94 9.88 8.41
N VAL A 64 -0.88 9.01 7.43
CA VAL A 64 -2.01 8.15 7.05
C VAL A 64 -2.36 7.20 8.20
N VAL A 65 -1.38 6.57 8.80
CA VAL A 65 -1.57 5.67 9.94
C VAL A 65 -2.20 6.40 11.12
N ALA A 66 -1.71 7.59 11.43
CA ALA A 66 -2.25 8.41 12.52
C ALA A 66 -3.73 8.75 12.29
N ALA A 67 -4.10 9.08 11.05
CA ALA A 67 -5.49 9.37 10.69
C ALA A 67 -6.38 8.13 10.82
N ILE A 68 -5.88 6.97 10.42
CA ILE A 68 -6.61 5.71 10.57
C ILE A 68 -6.87 5.42 12.05
N LYS A 69 -5.86 5.53 12.88
CA LYS A 69 -5.97 5.27 14.34
C LYS A 69 -6.88 6.27 15.04
N ALA A 70 -6.92 7.50 14.59
CA ALA A 70 -7.75 8.55 15.20
C ALA A 70 -9.25 8.34 14.93
N SER A 71 -9.62 7.60 13.92
CA SER A 71 -11.02 7.35 13.57
C SER A 71 -11.54 6.12 14.32
N LYS A 72 -12.57 6.32 15.11
CA LYS A 72 -13.17 5.25 15.94
C LYS A 72 -13.61 4.02 15.15
N PRO A 73 -14.22 4.14 13.95
CA PRO A 73 -14.60 2.95 13.18
C PRO A 73 -13.43 2.02 12.85
N HIS A 74 -12.21 2.53 12.85
CA HIS A 74 -11.03 1.72 12.59
C HIS A 74 -10.55 0.91 13.81
N ALA A 75 -11.10 1.14 14.97
CA ALA A 75 -10.70 0.42 16.19
C ALA A 75 -10.96 -1.09 16.11
N SER A 76 -11.90 -1.52 15.27
CA SER A 76 -12.18 -2.93 15.03
C SER A 76 -11.29 -3.56 13.95
N SER A 77 -10.42 -2.79 13.34
CA SER A 77 -9.49 -3.30 12.33
C SER A 77 -8.53 -4.33 12.95
N LYS A 78 -8.27 -5.39 12.20
CA LYS A 78 -7.34 -6.45 12.60
C LYS A 78 -5.91 -6.18 12.14
N ALA A 79 -5.66 -5.03 11.54
CA ALA A 79 -4.33 -4.67 11.06
C ALA A 79 -3.40 -4.32 12.22
N SER A 80 -2.20 -4.89 12.20
CA SER A 80 -1.11 -4.49 13.10
C SER A 80 -0.56 -3.12 12.69
N ASP A 81 0.28 -2.52 13.53
CA ASP A 81 0.95 -1.26 13.18
C ASP A 81 1.80 -1.39 11.92
N ALA A 82 2.49 -2.51 11.74
CA ALA A 82 3.25 -2.79 10.52
C ALA A 82 2.33 -2.89 9.30
N ASP A 83 1.18 -3.52 9.45
CA ASP A 83 0.17 -3.62 8.38
C ASP A 83 -0.39 -2.25 8.02
N LEU A 84 -0.69 -1.42 9.02
CA LEU A 84 -1.18 -0.06 8.81
C LEU A 84 -0.14 0.80 8.07
N GLN A 85 1.14 0.63 8.39
CA GLN A 85 2.21 1.33 7.70
C GLN A 85 2.30 0.91 6.23
N ALA A 86 2.22 -0.39 5.97
CA ALA A 86 2.20 -0.92 4.60
C ALA A 86 0.98 -0.44 3.82
N LEU A 87 -0.18 -0.39 4.47
CA LEU A 87 -1.42 0.14 3.89
C LEU A 87 -1.30 1.64 3.59
N GLY A 88 -0.71 2.41 4.50
CA GLY A 88 -0.47 3.83 4.28
C GLY A 88 0.42 4.08 3.07
N LYS A 89 1.49 3.33 2.93
CA LYS A 89 2.37 3.41 1.75
C LYS A 89 1.62 3.06 0.47
N TRP A 90 0.84 2.00 0.50
CA TRP A 90 0.05 1.59 -0.66
C TRP A 90 -0.97 2.66 -1.07
N ILE A 91 -1.72 3.20 -0.13
CA ILE A 91 -2.70 4.27 -0.39
C ILE A 91 -2.03 5.44 -1.08
N LEU A 92 -0.85 5.84 -0.61
CA LEU A 92 -0.12 6.97 -1.19
C LEU A 92 0.37 6.71 -2.62
N THR A 93 0.34 5.47 -3.10
CA THR A 93 0.66 5.13 -4.50
C THR A 93 -0.54 5.28 -5.44
N LEU A 94 -1.72 5.43 -4.92
CA LEU A 94 -2.94 5.53 -5.72
C LEU A 94 -3.18 7.00 -6.17
#